data_352308cc1eefed6370f7a1bd85af3b5f
#
_entry.id   352308cc1eefed6370f7a1bd85af3b5f
#
_cell.length_a   1.000
_cell.length_b   1.000
_cell.length_c   1.000
_cell.angle_alpha   90.00
_cell.angle_beta   90.00
_cell.angle_gamma   90.00
#
_symmetry.space_group_name_H-M   'P 1'
#
loop_
_entity.id
_entity.type
_entity.pdbx_description
1 polymer ?
#
loop_
_entity_poly.entity_id
_entity_poly.type
_entity_poly.pdbx_seq_one_letter_code
_entity_poly.pdbx_strand_id
1 'polypeptide(L)'
;GVAGTASDVTLTVISYGATTEKTSQLEWFKQQLEGNLGVKVQIDTYPDTSTYVTARNAQQYDFYLQGWNGDYNDPMTFFELWVTGSGYAKFMGGYSNPEYDEMIEKAGASQDDAERMELFGKAEKLLLDEGGLVPLYYDNSQIYVQSYVSGLSMPMFGSDFEFSRVKILAH
;
A
#
# COMPACT_ATOMS: atom_id res chain seq x y z
N GLY A 1 11.66 23.43 -0.30
CA GLY A 1 12.89 22.67 -0.19
C GLY A 1 13.44 22.74 1.23
N VAL A 2 14.09 21.67 1.69
CA VAL A 2 14.75 21.64 3.00
C VAL A 2 15.99 22.53 2.94
N ALA A 3 16.13 23.47 3.87
CA ALA A 3 17.31 24.29 3.97
C ALA A 3 18.41 23.46 4.66
N GLY A 4 19.50 23.17 3.97
CA GLY A 4 20.63 22.40 4.50
C GLY A 4 21.18 21.40 3.48
N THR A 5 22.07 20.53 3.93
CA THR A 5 22.57 19.40 3.13
C THR A 5 21.71 18.15 3.37
N ALA A 6 21.78 17.18 2.47
CA ALA A 6 21.05 15.91 2.64
C ALA A 6 21.38 15.22 3.98
N SER A 7 22.63 15.34 4.44
CA SER A 7 23.09 14.78 5.72
C SER A 7 22.43 15.38 6.97
N ASP A 8 21.76 16.53 6.82
CA ASP A 8 21.02 17.17 7.92
C ASP A 8 19.58 16.66 8.02
N VAL A 9 19.14 15.89 7.01
CA VAL A 9 17.78 15.31 6.96
C VAL A 9 17.80 13.92 7.60
N THR A 10 16.90 13.70 8.54
CA THR A 10 16.61 12.37 9.07
C THR A 10 15.17 12.00 8.69
N LEU A 11 15.01 10.88 8.01
CA LEU A 11 13.72 10.31 7.64
C LEU A 11 13.36 9.21 8.64
N THR A 12 12.18 9.28 9.20
CA THR A 12 11.64 8.26 10.12
C THR A 12 10.72 7.31 9.37
N VAL A 13 11.02 6.01 9.42
CA VAL A 13 10.14 4.94 8.95
C VAL A 13 9.58 4.18 10.14
N ILE A 14 8.27 3.97 10.15
CA ILE A 14 7.60 3.19 11.20
C ILE A 14 7.25 1.79 10.72
N SER A 15 7.36 0.82 11.64
CA SER A 15 7.00 -0.58 11.41
C SER A 15 6.42 -1.22 12.67
N TYR A 16 5.81 -2.38 12.56
CA TYR A 16 5.38 -3.18 13.71
C TYR A 16 5.75 -4.64 13.52
N GLY A 17 6.06 -5.28 14.65
CA GLY A 17 6.50 -6.66 14.67
C GLY A 17 7.88 -6.84 14.01
N ALA A 18 8.72 -7.62 14.60
CA ALA A 18 10.09 -7.87 14.13
C ALA A 18 10.19 -9.26 13.49
N THR A 19 9.62 -9.47 12.31
CA THR A 19 10.00 -10.64 11.52
C THR A 19 11.34 -10.38 10.84
N THR A 20 12.14 -11.43 10.65
CA THR A 20 13.44 -11.31 9.97
C THR A 20 13.29 -10.70 8.58
N GLU A 21 12.23 -11.06 7.86
CA GLU A 21 11.95 -10.54 6.51
C GLU A 21 11.70 -9.03 6.52
N LYS A 22 10.77 -8.56 7.34
CA LYS A 22 10.47 -7.12 7.47
C LYS A 22 11.69 -6.31 7.89
N THR A 23 12.43 -6.82 8.85
CA THR A 23 13.66 -6.16 9.34
C THR A 23 14.68 -6.04 8.21
N SER A 24 14.93 -7.12 7.47
CA SER A 24 15.87 -7.12 6.35
C SER A 24 15.43 -6.16 5.23
N GLN A 25 14.14 -6.09 4.94
CA GLN A 25 13.58 -5.18 3.95
C GLN A 25 13.77 -3.71 4.34
N LEU A 26 13.45 -3.36 5.59
CA LEU A 26 13.63 -1.99 6.10
C LEU A 26 15.09 -1.58 6.15
N GLU A 27 15.97 -2.47 6.58
CA GLU A 27 17.42 -2.21 6.58
C GLU A 27 17.98 -2.03 5.16
N TRP A 28 17.47 -2.80 4.19
CA TRP A 28 17.82 -2.62 2.79
C TRP A 28 17.37 -1.23 2.29
N PHE A 29 16.13 -0.80 2.55
CA PHE A 29 15.64 0.53 2.20
C PHE A 29 16.48 1.63 2.84
N LYS A 30 16.78 1.50 4.14
CA LYS A 30 17.66 2.42 4.85
C LYS A 30 18.99 2.57 4.13
N GLN A 31 19.67 1.46 3.81
CA GLN A 31 20.96 1.48 3.11
C GLN A 31 20.87 2.14 1.74
N GLN A 32 19.77 1.89 0.99
CA GLN A 32 19.57 2.52 -0.33
C GLN A 32 19.37 4.04 -0.20
N LEU A 33 18.56 4.50 0.72
CA LEU A 33 18.29 5.93 0.92
C LEU A 33 19.52 6.66 1.47
N GLU A 34 20.19 6.11 2.47
CA GLU A 34 21.41 6.68 3.04
C GLU A 34 22.56 6.73 2.00
N GLY A 35 22.75 5.62 1.26
CA GLY A 35 23.83 5.52 0.28
C GLY A 35 23.64 6.36 -0.98
N ASN A 36 22.40 6.49 -1.46
CA ASN A 36 22.13 7.18 -2.73
C ASN A 36 21.73 8.66 -2.54
N LEU A 37 21.09 8.99 -1.43
CA LEU A 37 20.59 10.34 -1.17
C LEU A 37 21.41 11.10 -0.11
N GLY A 38 22.22 10.40 0.68
CA GLY A 38 23.02 11.00 1.75
C GLY A 38 22.20 11.45 2.96
N VAL A 39 20.92 11.07 3.05
CA VAL A 39 20.06 11.32 4.20
C VAL A 39 20.37 10.33 5.33
N LYS A 40 19.79 10.54 6.51
CA LYS A 40 19.76 9.56 7.59
C LYS A 40 18.39 8.91 7.64
N VAL A 41 18.33 7.61 7.97
CA VAL A 41 17.06 6.90 8.14
C VAL A 41 16.99 6.29 9.53
N GLN A 42 15.95 6.63 10.27
CA GLN A 42 15.62 6.04 11.56
C GLN A 42 14.46 5.05 11.37
N ILE A 43 14.62 3.84 11.90
CA ILE A 43 13.57 2.81 11.89
C ILE A 43 12.98 2.70 13.29
N ASP A 44 11.72 3.07 13.43
CA ASP A 44 10.97 2.96 14.68
C ASP A 44 10.05 1.74 14.60
N THR A 45 10.39 0.70 15.36
CA THR A 45 9.63 -0.55 15.41
C THR A 45 8.77 -0.61 16.67
N TYR A 46 7.46 -0.72 16.48
CA TYR A 46 6.49 -0.84 17.55
C TYR A 46 6.25 -2.31 17.93
N PRO A 47 6.06 -2.62 19.22
CA PRO A 47 5.95 -4.00 19.68
C PRO A 47 4.65 -4.69 19.26
N ASP A 48 3.60 -3.92 19.02
CA ASP A 48 2.27 -4.41 18.66
C ASP A 48 1.54 -3.48 17.70
N THR A 49 0.47 -4.00 17.08
CA THR A 49 -0.34 -3.27 16.10
C THR A 49 -1.02 -2.03 16.70
N SER A 50 -1.43 -2.05 17.96
CA SER A 50 -2.15 -0.93 18.58
C SER A 50 -1.28 0.30 18.73
N THR A 51 -0.06 0.11 19.24
CA THR A 51 0.92 1.20 19.40
C THR A 51 1.39 1.72 18.03
N TYR A 52 1.60 0.81 17.06
CA TYR A 52 1.90 1.18 15.69
C TYR A 52 0.79 2.03 15.05
N VAL A 53 -0.48 1.60 15.13
CA VAL A 53 -1.63 2.32 14.59
C VAL A 53 -1.78 3.70 15.25
N THR A 54 -1.49 3.80 16.55
CA THR A 54 -1.51 5.08 17.25
C THR A 54 -0.47 6.04 16.67
N ALA A 55 0.78 5.60 16.51
CA ALA A 55 1.86 6.42 15.95
C ALA A 55 1.57 6.80 14.48
N ARG A 56 1.07 5.85 13.68
CA ARG A 56 0.68 6.09 12.29
C ARG A 56 -0.44 7.14 12.19
N ASN A 57 -1.50 7.00 12.99
CA ASN A 57 -2.61 7.95 13.00
C ASN A 57 -2.21 9.34 13.52
N ALA A 58 -1.17 9.41 14.34
CA ALA A 58 -0.56 10.67 14.78
C ALA A 58 0.47 11.23 13.78
N GLN A 59 0.65 10.57 12.64
CA GLN A 59 1.59 10.95 11.58
C GLN A 59 3.03 11.17 12.10
N GLN A 60 3.48 10.31 13.01
CA GLN A 60 4.83 10.34 13.59
C GLN A 60 5.83 9.57 12.73
N TYR A 61 5.90 9.89 11.46
CA TYR A 61 6.79 9.26 10.47
C TYR A 61 6.89 10.14 9.22
N ASP A 62 7.91 9.86 8.40
CA ASP A 62 8.04 10.41 7.05
C ASP A 62 7.51 9.44 6.00
N PHE A 63 7.72 8.13 6.20
CA PHE A 63 7.15 7.09 5.34
C PHE A 63 6.96 5.76 6.08
N TYR A 64 6.20 4.85 5.50
CA TYR A 64 6.07 3.46 5.92
C TYR A 64 5.72 2.57 4.74
N LEU A 65 6.00 1.27 4.86
CA LEU A 65 5.67 0.29 3.83
C LEU A 65 4.25 -0.23 4.03
N GLN A 66 3.46 -0.17 2.96
CA GLN A 66 2.06 -0.60 2.95
C GLN A 66 1.77 -1.37 1.68
N GLY A 67 0.93 -2.39 1.77
CA GLY A 67 0.34 -3.08 0.62
C GLY A 67 -1.17 -2.91 0.60
N TRP A 68 -1.75 -3.09 -0.56
CA TRP A 68 -3.21 -3.17 -0.74
C TRP A 68 -3.54 -4.24 -1.77
N ASN A 69 -4.52 -5.09 -1.44
CA ASN A 69 -5.15 -6.00 -2.37
C ASN A 69 -6.52 -5.43 -2.75
N GLY A 70 -6.89 -5.53 -4.02
CA GLY A 70 -8.21 -5.05 -4.44
C GLY A 70 -9.33 -5.85 -3.78
N ASP A 71 -10.30 -5.15 -3.21
CA ASP A 71 -11.48 -5.77 -2.58
C ASP A 71 -12.51 -6.24 -3.60
N TYR A 72 -12.52 -5.62 -4.79
CA TYR A 72 -13.42 -5.90 -5.90
C TYR A 72 -12.78 -5.58 -7.24
N ASN A 73 -13.37 -6.10 -8.33
CA ASN A 73 -12.83 -5.97 -9.69
C ASN A 73 -13.17 -4.61 -10.31
N ASP A 74 -12.62 -3.54 -9.77
CA ASP A 74 -12.68 -2.19 -10.33
C ASP A 74 -11.47 -1.40 -9.84
N PRO A 75 -10.84 -0.53 -10.67
CA PRO A 75 -9.72 0.32 -10.23
C PRO A 75 -10.04 1.19 -9.02
N MET A 76 -11.30 1.57 -8.82
CA MET A 76 -11.76 2.38 -7.70
C MET A 76 -11.26 1.85 -6.35
N THR A 77 -11.16 0.50 -6.18
CA THR A 77 -10.68 -0.12 -4.94
C THR A 77 -9.27 0.33 -4.50
N PHE A 78 -8.47 0.86 -5.42
CA PHE A 78 -7.14 1.42 -5.14
C PHE A 78 -7.19 2.95 -5.01
N PHE A 79 -8.06 3.61 -5.73
CA PHE A 79 -8.11 5.07 -5.81
C PHE A 79 -8.91 5.71 -4.67
N GLU A 80 -9.97 5.05 -4.20
CA GLU A 80 -10.78 5.57 -3.08
C GLU A 80 -10.01 5.68 -1.76
N LEU A 81 -8.89 4.98 -1.64
CA LEU A 81 -8.01 5.02 -0.47
C LEU A 81 -7.44 6.43 -0.21
N TRP A 82 -7.21 7.19 -1.28
CA TRP A 82 -6.49 8.46 -1.27
C TRP A 82 -7.43 9.67 -1.26
N VAL A 83 -8.74 9.46 -1.34
CA VAL A 83 -9.74 10.54 -1.30
C VAL A 83 -9.71 11.22 0.06
N THR A 84 -9.67 12.55 0.04
CA THR A 84 -9.63 13.38 1.25
C THR A 84 -10.78 13.03 2.20
N GLY A 85 -10.44 12.74 3.45
CA GLY A 85 -11.44 12.41 4.48
C GLY A 85 -12.09 11.04 4.35
N SER A 86 -11.64 10.19 3.41
CA SER A 86 -12.09 8.80 3.33
C SER A 86 -11.75 8.04 4.62
N GLY A 87 -12.42 6.89 4.85
CA GLY A 87 -12.09 6.01 5.97
C GLY A 87 -10.64 5.55 5.99
N TYR A 88 -9.99 5.58 4.83
CA TYR A 88 -8.60 5.15 4.62
C TYR A 88 -7.59 6.30 4.67
N ALA A 89 -8.00 7.57 4.62
CA ALA A 89 -7.10 8.72 4.52
C ALA A 89 -5.96 8.71 5.55
N LYS A 90 -6.26 8.32 6.80
CA LYS A 90 -5.24 8.19 7.86
C LYS A 90 -4.26 7.02 7.62
N PHE A 91 -4.72 5.97 6.93
CA PHE A 91 -3.86 4.85 6.53
C PHE A 91 -2.94 5.22 5.37
N MET A 92 -3.33 6.21 4.56
CA MET A 92 -2.61 6.64 3.37
C MET A 92 -1.84 7.94 3.62
N GLY A 93 -1.31 8.13 4.83
CA GLY A 93 -0.45 9.25 5.18
C GLY A 93 -1.16 10.60 5.30
N GLY A 94 -2.48 10.63 5.20
CA GLY A 94 -3.26 11.87 5.25
C GLY A 94 -3.17 12.68 3.95
N TYR A 95 -2.93 12.01 2.81
CA TYR A 95 -2.97 12.66 1.51
C TYR A 95 -4.28 13.42 1.32
N SER A 96 -4.22 14.60 0.75
CA SER A 96 -5.37 15.45 0.52
C SER A 96 -5.09 16.37 -0.67
N ASN A 97 -5.85 16.18 -1.75
CA ASN A 97 -5.76 17.02 -2.94
C ASN A 97 -7.15 17.13 -3.58
N PRO A 98 -7.75 18.36 -3.63
CA PRO A 98 -9.08 18.55 -4.23
C PRO A 98 -9.17 18.18 -5.70
N GLU A 99 -8.09 18.31 -6.48
CA GLU A 99 -8.08 17.92 -7.90
C GLU A 99 -8.12 16.39 -8.03
N TYR A 100 -7.41 15.68 -7.16
CA TYR A 100 -7.51 14.22 -7.06
C TYR A 100 -8.94 13.80 -6.73
N ASP A 101 -9.51 14.38 -5.68
CA ASP A 101 -10.87 14.06 -5.21
C ASP A 101 -11.91 14.24 -6.31
N GLU A 102 -11.82 15.36 -7.06
CA GLU A 102 -12.72 15.66 -8.17
C GLU A 102 -12.62 14.62 -9.30
N MET A 103 -11.39 14.18 -9.64
CA MET A 103 -11.18 13.14 -10.65
C MET A 103 -11.80 11.81 -10.22
N ILE A 104 -11.64 11.41 -8.95
CA ILE A 104 -12.20 10.15 -8.45
C ILE A 104 -13.73 10.22 -8.35
N GLU A 105 -14.29 11.34 -7.92
CA GLU A 105 -15.75 11.54 -7.92
C GLU A 105 -16.33 11.42 -9.34
N LYS A 106 -15.72 12.08 -10.33
CA LYS A 106 -16.13 11.99 -11.74
C LYS A 106 -16.01 10.57 -12.29
N ALA A 107 -14.90 9.88 -11.99
CA ALA A 107 -14.72 8.49 -12.41
C ALA A 107 -15.77 7.57 -11.80
N GLY A 108 -16.17 7.79 -10.56
CA GLY A 108 -17.24 7.04 -9.90
C GLY A 108 -18.63 7.30 -10.49
N ALA A 109 -18.87 8.49 -11.01
CA ALA A 109 -20.16 8.88 -11.60
C ALA A 109 -20.31 8.52 -13.08
N SER A 110 -19.21 8.38 -13.83
CA SER A 110 -19.24 8.11 -15.26
C SER A 110 -19.68 6.68 -15.58
N GLN A 111 -20.45 6.53 -16.66
CA GLN A 111 -20.84 5.25 -17.24
C GLN A 111 -19.98 4.91 -18.49
N ASP A 112 -19.04 5.78 -18.84
CA ASP A 112 -18.10 5.59 -19.95
C ASP A 112 -16.79 5.03 -19.41
N ASP A 113 -16.48 3.79 -19.74
CA ASP A 113 -15.25 3.10 -19.27
C ASP A 113 -13.99 3.81 -19.77
N ALA A 114 -13.99 4.40 -20.96
CA ALA A 114 -12.83 5.11 -21.50
C ALA A 114 -12.57 6.39 -20.71
N GLU A 115 -13.62 7.17 -20.41
CA GLU A 115 -13.53 8.35 -19.57
C GLU A 115 -13.06 8.00 -18.16
N ARG A 116 -13.60 6.92 -17.58
CA ARG A 116 -13.20 6.45 -16.25
C ARG A 116 -11.71 6.11 -16.20
N MET A 117 -11.22 5.34 -17.18
CA MET A 117 -9.79 4.96 -17.22
C MET A 117 -8.89 6.18 -17.43
N GLU A 118 -9.30 7.18 -18.22
CA GLU A 118 -8.55 8.42 -18.37
C GLU A 118 -8.46 9.20 -17.05
N LEU A 119 -9.57 9.31 -16.32
CA LEU A 119 -9.61 9.98 -15.02
C LEU A 119 -8.74 9.28 -13.99
N PHE A 120 -8.81 7.95 -13.89
CA PHE A 120 -7.92 7.17 -13.02
C PHE A 120 -6.45 7.37 -13.39
N GLY A 121 -6.09 7.34 -14.67
CA GLY A 121 -4.71 7.57 -15.09
C GLY A 121 -4.19 8.97 -14.74
N LYS A 122 -5.03 10.01 -14.82
CA LYS A 122 -4.68 11.37 -14.39
C LYS A 122 -4.50 11.45 -12.86
N ALA A 123 -5.42 10.83 -12.12
CA ALA A 123 -5.37 10.78 -10.65
C ALA A 123 -4.13 10.03 -10.16
N GLU A 124 -3.80 8.89 -10.77
CA GLU A 124 -2.57 8.14 -10.47
C GLU A 124 -1.32 9.00 -10.70
N LYS A 125 -1.25 9.64 -11.88
CA LYS A 125 -0.12 10.51 -12.19
C LYS A 125 0.04 11.63 -11.17
N LEU A 126 -1.05 12.29 -10.77
CA LEU A 126 -1.03 13.36 -9.78
C LEU A 126 -0.52 12.84 -8.42
N LEU A 127 -1.06 11.71 -7.95
CA LEU A 127 -0.67 11.08 -6.69
C LEU A 127 0.83 10.73 -6.65
N LEU A 128 1.35 10.19 -7.76
CA LEU A 128 2.77 9.83 -7.89
C LEU A 128 3.68 11.05 -7.99
N ASP A 129 3.29 12.05 -8.77
CA ASP A 129 4.06 13.29 -8.93
C ASP A 129 4.19 14.07 -7.62
N GLU A 130 3.17 14.01 -6.76
CA GLU A 130 3.17 14.64 -5.44
C GLU A 130 3.86 13.80 -4.36
N GLY A 131 4.28 12.58 -4.69
CA GLY A 131 4.94 11.67 -3.75
C GLY A 131 4.01 11.12 -2.67
N GLY A 132 2.69 11.13 -2.90
CA GLY A 132 1.72 10.51 -2.00
C GLY A 132 1.93 8.99 -1.90
N LEU A 133 2.40 8.38 -2.99
CA LEU A 133 2.70 6.95 -3.10
C LEU A 133 3.97 6.72 -3.91
N VAL A 134 4.79 5.78 -3.49
CA VAL A 134 5.92 5.24 -4.27
C VAL A 134 5.69 3.75 -4.48
N PRO A 135 5.30 3.29 -5.70
CA PRO A 135 5.14 1.87 -5.98
C PRO A 135 6.49 1.17 -5.94
N LEU A 136 6.57 0.02 -5.28
CA LEU A 136 7.83 -0.72 -5.09
C LEU A 136 7.83 -2.05 -5.83
N TYR A 137 6.86 -2.91 -5.57
CA TYR A 137 6.76 -4.25 -6.15
C TYR A 137 5.35 -4.84 -5.96
N TYR A 138 5.08 -5.91 -6.68
CA TYR A 138 3.92 -6.76 -6.46
C TYR A 138 4.32 -7.99 -5.64
N ASP A 139 3.56 -8.28 -4.60
CA ASP A 139 3.73 -9.53 -3.85
C ASP A 139 3.32 -10.73 -4.69
N ASN A 140 4.10 -11.81 -4.55
CA ASN A 140 3.80 -13.10 -5.17
C ASN A 140 3.61 -14.15 -4.08
N SER A 141 2.44 -14.76 -4.04
CA SER A 141 2.16 -15.89 -3.15
C SER A 141 2.38 -17.20 -3.89
N GLN A 142 3.10 -18.13 -3.23
CA GLN A 142 3.22 -19.51 -3.72
C GLN A 142 2.34 -20.41 -2.87
N ILE A 143 1.43 -21.12 -3.52
CA ILE A 143 0.47 -21.99 -2.85
C ILE A 143 0.70 -23.42 -3.31
N TYR A 144 0.95 -24.29 -2.34
CA TYR A 144 1.15 -25.72 -2.56
C TYR A 144 -0.12 -26.47 -2.17
N VAL A 145 -0.73 -27.13 -3.13
CA VAL A 145 -1.96 -27.93 -2.94
C VAL A 145 -1.62 -29.40 -3.15
N GLN A 146 -2.01 -30.24 -2.20
CA GLN A 146 -1.81 -31.69 -2.31
C GLN A 146 -2.63 -32.26 -3.46
N SER A 147 -2.10 -33.26 -4.16
CA SER A 147 -2.73 -33.87 -5.34
C SER A 147 -4.10 -34.48 -5.07
N TYR A 148 -4.38 -34.86 -3.82
CA TYR A 148 -5.69 -35.38 -3.40
C TYR A 148 -6.71 -34.29 -3.05
N VAL A 149 -6.36 -33.01 -3.12
CA VAL A 149 -7.28 -31.89 -2.95
C VAL A 149 -7.71 -31.40 -4.31
N SER A 150 -9.01 -31.38 -4.56
CA SER A 150 -9.58 -30.86 -5.81
C SER A 150 -10.65 -29.81 -5.55
N GLY A 151 -10.89 -28.94 -6.52
CA GLY A 151 -11.93 -27.91 -6.45
C GLY A 151 -11.61 -26.71 -5.56
N LEU A 152 -10.36 -26.56 -5.09
CA LEU A 152 -9.91 -25.33 -4.44
C LEU A 152 -9.83 -24.23 -5.50
N SER A 153 -10.48 -23.10 -5.21
CA SER A 153 -10.43 -21.89 -6.03
C SER A 153 -9.77 -20.77 -5.27
N MET A 154 -9.02 -19.94 -5.98
CA MET A 154 -8.35 -18.75 -5.46
C MET A 154 -8.88 -17.56 -6.26
N PRO A 155 -9.93 -16.90 -5.80
CA PRO A 155 -10.46 -15.72 -6.46
C PRO A 155 -9.40 -14.61 -6.50
N MET A 156 -9.43 -13.82 -7.56
CA MET A 156 -8.51 -12.66 -7.67
C MET A 156 -8.87 -11.54 -6.69
N PHE A 157 -10.14 -11.46 -6.28
CA PHE A 157 -10.67 -10.46 -5.36
C PHE A 157 -11.50 -11.13 -4.27
N GLY A 158 -11.52 -10.51 -3.09
CA GLY A 158 -12.30 -10.98 -1.95
C GLY A 158 -11.50 -11.94 -1.07
N SER A 159 -11.97 -13.17 -0.90
CA SER A 159 -11.31 -14.16 -0.03
C SER A 159 -10.09 -14.79 -0.71
N ASP A 160 -9.05 -15.10 0.08
CA ASP A 160 -7.85 -15.80 -0.43
C ASP A 160 -8.17 -17.17 -1.02
N PHE A 161 -9.16 -17.86 -0.42
CA PHE A 161 -9.56 -19.21 -0.84
C PHE A 161 -11.08 -19.39 -0.82
N GLU A 162 -11.60 -20.10 -1.81
CA GLU A 162 -12.96 -20.57 -1.84
C GLU A 162 -13.00 -22.10 -1.67
N PHE A 163 -13.64 -22.56 -0.61
CA PHE A 163 -13.72 -23.98 -0.23
C PHE A 163 -15.05 -24.65 -0.61
N SER A 164 -15.99 -23.93 -1.17
CA SER A 164 -17.35 -24.44 -1.45
C SER A 164 -17.39 -25.69 -2.33
N ARG A 165 -16.37 -25.89 -3.16
CA ARG A 165 -16.24 -27.01 -4.12
C ARG A 165 -15.12 -27.98 -3.79
N VAL A 166 -14.45 -27.80 -2.64
CA VAL A 166 -13.31 -28.64 -2.27
C VAL A 166 -13.76 -30.07 -2.00
N LYS A 167 -12.99 -30.99 -2.54
CA LYS A 167 -13.12 -32.44 -2.31
C LYS A 167 -11.77 -33.03 -1.96
N ILE A 168 -11.77 -33.94 -1.01
CA ILE A 168 -10.62 -34.76 -0.68
C ILE A 168 -10.78 -36.09 -1.44
N LEU A 169 -9.85 -36.37 -2.33
CA LEU A 169 -9.83 -37.61 -3.11
C LEU A 169 -9.19 -38.72 -2.29
N ALA A 170 -9.40 -39.97 -2.73
CA ALA A 170 -8.71 -41.11 -2.13
C ALA A 170 -7.19 -40.98 -2.36
N HIS A 171 -6.39 -41.24 -1.36
CA HIS A 171 -4.94 -41.11 -1.36
C HIS A 171 -4.29 -42.18 -0.48
#